data_399e8fbc019dd8ab41109348a3f8d1ce
#
_entry.id   399e8fbc019dd8ab41109348a3f8d1ce
#
_cell.length_a   1.000
_cell.length_b   1.000
_cell.length_c   1.000
_cell.angle_alpha   90.00
_cell.angle_beta   90.00
_cell.angle_gamma   90.00
#
_symmetry.space_group_name_H-M   'P 1'
#
loop_
_entity.id
_entity.type
_entity.pdbx_description
1 polymer ?
#
loop_
_entity_poly.entity_id
_entity_poly.type
_entity_poly.pdbx_seq_one_letter_code
_entity_poly.pdbx_strand_id
1 'polypeptide(L)'
;LSPRVRTPWQGMGTSFNYDEMTAPIRQKDGTSIEPTTMARIADVVLKQTDKLIGKLGNPIGIKSYKPFHVAGDDFLQNYLGMIGLPMDIRPVFPKDQQVVLLTAQAAQAPELMTDIRKQLQSGRDVVITSGLLKAIPEKIAEIAELRCTDLKALVNDFGRYGQAGRDLLIPQVQYYTNDAWEVVSAGRPLTGGVSGYPILLRAPYAAGNLYVLTIPDDMGNLYDFPAKALNEIRRIMSRDMDIYLEAPSKVGLFVYDNKTLVVENFNDEPVEVRIVTDDEVTRLENLENGDILAPLPAEPVQSRRPVTPKNSFRLSLLPHSYKAFQYK
;
A
#
# COMPACT_ATOMS: atom_id res chain seq x y z
N LEU A 1 13.32 21.41 -2.07
CA LEU A 1 12.50 22.22 -1.13
C LEU A 1 13.17 23.59 -0.99
N SER A 2 12.41 24.66 -1.19
CA SER A 2 12.92 26.02 -0.94
C SER A 2 13.24 26.15 0.55
N PRO A 3 14.41 26.70 0.95
CA PRO A 3 14.76 26.91 2.35
C PRO A 3 13.80 27.84 3.11
N ARG A 4 12.78 28.38 2.45
CA ARG A 4 11.76 29.26 3.02
C ARG A 4 10.36 28.62 3.06
N VAL A 5 10.24 27.29 2.98
CA VAL A 5 8.93 26.64 3.12
C VAL A 5 8.41 26.85 4.54
N ARG A 6 7.43 27.72 4.67
CA ARG A 6 6.66 27.86 5.90
C ARG A 6 5.71 26.66 5.99
N THR A 7 5.76 25.93 7.09
CA THR A 7 4.80 24.88 7.32
C THR A 7 3.40 25.48 7.48
N PRO A 8 2.34 24.86 6.97
CA PRO A 8 0.98 25.38 7.07
C PRO A 8 0.41 25.45 8.50
N TRP A 9 1.13 24.97 9.49
CA TRP A 9 0.76 24.98 10.91
C TRP A 9 1.25 26.22 11.67
N GLN A 10 1.23 27.35 11.04
CA GLN A 10 1.64 28.63 11.66
C GLN A 10 0.67 29.14 12.75
N GLY A 11 -0.46 28.48 12.99
CA GLY A 11 -1.36 28.84 14.09
C GLY A 11 -0.74 28.77 15.49
N MET A 12 0.47 28.21 15.63
CA MET A 12 1.23 28.18 16.87
C MET A 12 2.45 29.11 16.89
N GLY A 13 2.56 30.07 15.97
CA GLY A 13 3.54 31.14 16.02
C GLY A 13 4.99 30.76 15.73
N THR A 14 5.27 29.53 15.32
CA THR A 14 6.61 29.09 14.94
C THR A 14 6.75 29.01 13.43
N SER A 15 7.35 30.00 12.82
CA SER A 15 7.89 29.88 11.47
C SER A 15 9.26 29.24 11.56
N PHE A 16 9.45 28.08 10.93
CA PHE A 16 10.78 27.53 10.74
C PHE A 16 11.45 28.32 9.60
N ASN A 17 12.46 29.10 9.95
CA ASN A 17 13.40 29.61 8.97
C ASN A 17 14.58 28.64 8.93
N TYR A 18 14.98 28.19 7.75
CA TYR A 18 16.08 27.24 7.59
C TYR A 18 17.38 27.76 8.23
N ASP A 19 17.64 29.07 8.09
CA ASP A 19 18.82 29.71 8.66
C ASP A 19 18.79 29.77 10.19
N GLU A 20 17.59 29.73 10.79
CA GLU A 20 17.38 29.72 12.24
C GLU A 20 17.44 28.30 12.86
N MET A 21 17.41 27.26 12.00
CA MET A 21 17.47 25.86 12.47
C MET A 21 18.88 25.41 12.87
N THR A 22 19.91 26.05 12.35
CA THR A 22 21.29 25.55 12.41
C THR A 22 22.20 26.39 13.28
N ALA A 23 21.88 27.65 13.55
CA ALA A 23 22.72 28.58 14.28
C ALA A 23 21.97 29.31 15.39
N PRO A 24 22.64 29.59 16.50
CA PRO A 24 22.09 30.46 17.56
C PRO A 24 21.78 31.86 16.99
N ILE A 25 20.61 32.39 17.33
CA ILE A 25 20.22 33.77 16.98
C ILE A 25 20.72 34.70 18.06
N ARG A 26 21.67 35.56 17.72
CA ARG A 26 22.12 36.63 18.63
C ARG A 26 21.11 37.77 18.68
N GLN A 27 20.66 38.07 19.89
CA GLN A 27 19.79 39.21 20.16
C GLN A 27 20.59 40.53 20.36
N LYS A 28 19.91 41.66 20.23
CA LYS A 28 20.52 42.98 20.37
C LYS A 28 21.08 43.23 21.78
N ASP A 29 20.59 42.52 22.77
CA ASP A 29 21.06 42.57 24.18
C ASP A 29 22.27 41.68 24.47
N GLY A 30 22.79 40.99 23.44
CA GLY A 30 23.94 40.09 23.57
C GLY A 30 23.58 38.66 23.96
N THR A 31 22.31 38.36 24.25
CA THR A 31 21.85 37.01 24.53
C THR A 31 21.74 36.19 23.22
N SER A 32 21.78 34.88 23.35
CA SER A 32 21.65 33.94 22.23
C SER A 32 20.43 33.05 22.43
N ILE A 33 19.60 32.92 21.42
CA ILE A 33 18.51 31.93 21.39
C ILE A 33 19.05 30.70 20.64
N GLU A 34 19.17 29.59 21.37
CA GLU A 34 19.57 28.33 20.76
C GLU A 34 18.43 27.70 19.93
N PRO A 35 18.77 27.04 18.81
CA PRO A 35 17.78 26.30 18.04
C PRO A 35 17.07 25.25 18.89
N THR A 36 15.77 25.10 18.69
CA THR A 36 14.98 24.06 19.35
C THR A 36 15.42 22.67 18.90
N THR A 37 15.17 21.65 19.72
CA THR A 37 15.44 20.26 19.35
C THR A 37 14.72 19.89 18.05
N MET A 38 13.48 20.35 17.85
CA MET A 38 12.71 20.13 16.63
C MET A 38 13.39 20.75 15.40
N ALA A 39 13.87 21.99 15.52
CA ALA A 39 14.58 22.67 14.44
C ALA A 39 15.87 21.94 14.04
N ARG A 40 16.64 21.47 15.04
CA ARG A 40 17.87 20.69 14.79
C ARG A 40 17.60 19.35 14.10
N ILE A 41 16.56 18.63 14.54
CA ILE A 41 16.15 17.37 13.89
C ILE A 41 15.69 17.64 12.47
N ALA A 42 14.86 18.66 12.25
CA ALA A 42 14.39 19.03 10.91
C ALA A 42 15.55 19.37 9.96
N ASP A 43 16.58 20.10 10.43
CA ASP A 43 17.78 20.41 9.64
C ASP A 43 18.52 19.13 9.22
N VAL A 44 18.74 18.21 10.15
CA VAL A 44 19.40 16.92 9.86
C VAL A 44 18.61 16.11 8.84
N VAL A 45 17.29 15.97 9.05
CA VAL A 45 16.41 15.19 8.17
C VAL A 45 16.34 15.82 6.78
N LEU A 46 16.20 17.14 6.68
CA LEU A 46 16.16 17.84 5.38
C LEU A 46 17.47 17.65 4.63
N LYS A 47 18.62 17.78 5.30
CA LYS A 47 19.94 17.57 4.67
C LYS A 47 20.14 16.14 4.19
N GLN A 48 19.66 15.15 4.93
CA GLN A 48 19.69 13.74 4.50
C GLN A 48 18.79 13.51 3.28
N THR A 49 17.57 14.03 3.35
CA THR A 49 16.59 13.93 2.25
C THR A 49 17.10 14.58 0.97
N ASP A 50 17.72 15.76 1.05
CA ASP A 50 18.28 16.45 -0.11
C ASP A 50 19.37 15.63 -0.81
N LYS A 51 20.18 14.89 -0.06
CA LYS A 51 21.20 13.98 -0.63
C LYS A 51 20.58 12.80 -1.36
N LEU A 52 19.39 12.37 -0.93
CA LEU A 52 18.69 11.21 -1.48
C LEU A 52 17.83 11.57 -2.69
N ILE A 53 17.08 12.68 -2.64
CA ILE A 53 16.11 13.08 -3.69
C ILE A 53 16.77 13.14 -5.07
N GLY A 54 18.01 13.62 -5.17
CA GLY A 54 18.74 13.69 -6.43
C GLY A 54 19.12 12.32 -7.04
N LYS A 55 18.96 11.21 -6.28
CA LYS A 55 19.25 9.86 -6.74
C LYS A 55 17.98 9.08 -7.12
N LEU A 56 16.80 9.56 -6.72
CA LEU A 56 15.52 8.92 -6.99
C LEU A 56 15.00 9.34 -8.37
N GLY A 57 14.32 8.42 -9.04
CA GLY A 57 13.60 8.68 -10.30
C GLY A 57 12.20 9.25 -10.08
N ASN A 58 11.33 9.07 -11.08
CA ASN A 58 9.91 9.38 -10.94
C ASN A 58 9.20 8.26 -10.16
N PRO A 59 8.28 8.59 -9.23
CA PRO A 59 7.58 7.58 -8.47
C PRO A 59 6.67 6.74 -9.39
N ILE A 60 6.68 5.43 -9.16
CA ILE A 60 5.81 4.46 -9.82
C ILE A 60 5.04 3.66 -8.77
N GLY A 61 3.92 3.06 -9.17
CA GLY A 61 3.09 2.29 -8.25
C GLY A 61 1.90 1.63 -8.91
N ILE A 62 1.09 1.00 -8.09
CA ILE A 62 -0.17 0.36 -8.47
C ILE A 62 -1.11 1.43 -9.01
N LYS A 63 -1.61 1.22 -10.22
CA LYS A 63 -2.47 2.19 -10.89
C LYS A 63 -3.85 2.20 -10.25
N SER A 64 -4.21 3.33 -9.64
CA SER A 64 -5.53 3.58 -9.08
C SER A 64 -6.26 4.64 -9.90
N TYR A 65 -7.41 4.27 -10.47
CA TYR A 65 -8.20 5.17 -11.28
C TYR A 65 -9.06 6.08 -10.39
N LYS A 66 -8.83 7.38 -10.49
CA LYS A 66 -9.58 8.42 -9.82
C LYS A 66 -9.91 9.54 -10.81
N PRO A 67 -11.13 9.57 -11.38
CA PRO A 67 -11.58 10.68 -12.21
C PRO A 67 -11.46 12.03 -11.50
N PHE A 68 -11.46 13.12 -12.26
CA PHE A 68 -11.49 14.47 -11.67
C PHE A 68 -12.83 14.74 -10.97
N HIS A 69 -12.80 15.51 -9.90
CA HIS A 69 -13.98 16.02 -9.17
C HIS A 69 -14.91 14.92 -8.61
N VAL A 70 -14.36 13.79 -8.22
CA VAL A 70 -15.11 12.68 -7.60
C VAL A 70 -14.81 12.58 -6.09
N ALA A 71 -15.77 12.04 -5.34
CA ALA A 71 -15.65 11.69 -3.94
C ALA A 71 -15.97 10.20 -3.72
N GLY A 72 -15.67 9.68 -2.55
CA GLY A 72 -15.86 8.30 -2.13
C GLY A 72 -14.52 7.61 -1.90
N ASP A 73 -14.42 6.78 -0.87
CA ASP A 73 -13.17 6.17 -0.41
C ASP A 73 -12.01 7.20 -0.29
N ASP A 74 -12.33 8.42 0.16
CA ASP A 74 -11.37 9.51 0.25
C ASP A 74 -10.22 9.14 1.20
N PHE A 75 -9.00 9.46 0.79
CA PHE A 75 -7.77 9.09 1.47
C PHE A 75 -7.44 7.58 1.53
N LEU A 76 -8.24 6.68 0.96
CA LEU A 76 -7.97 5.24 0.99
C LEU A 76 -6.57 4.91 0.42
N GLN A 77 -6.15 5.58 -0.64
CA GLN A 77 -4.83 5.36 -1.23
C GLN A 77 -3.69 5.65 -0.24
N ASN A 78 -3.88 6.58 0.70
CA ASN A 78 -2.90 6.86 1.75
C ASN A 78 -2.82 5.68 2.74
N TYR A 79 -3.99 5.14 3.16
CA TYR A 79 -4.03 3.95 4.03
C TYR A 79 -3.39 2.73 3.35
N LEU A 80 -3.64 2.55 2.04
CA LEU A 80 -3.00 1.50 1.26
C LEU A 80 -1.49 1.70 1.14
N GLY A 81 -1.02 2.94 0.99
CA GLY A 81 0.41 3.28 1.04
C GLY A 81 1.06 2.88 2.36
N MET A 82 0.37 3.15 3.47
CA MET A 82 0.84 2.80 4.83
C MET A 82 0.85 1.29 5.12
N ILE A 83 0.16 0.49 4.34
CA ILE A 83 0.30 -0.96 4.36
C ILE A 83 1.24 -1.49 3.28
N GLY A 84 2.12 -0.64 2.74
CA GLY A 84 3.19 -1.04 1.83
C GLY A 84 2.78 -1.28 0.38
N LEU A 85 1.69 -0.67 -0.08
CA LEU A 85 1.25 -0.67 -1.46
C LEU A 85 1.61 0.68 -2.09
N PRO A 86 2.65 0.78 -2.93
CA PRO A 86 2.97 2.03 -3.61
C PRO A 86 1.84 2.39 -4.58
N MET A 87 1.28 3.59 -4.46
CA MET A 87 0.09 4.00 -5.19
C MET A 87 0.43 5.02 -6.27
N ASP A 88 -0.13 4.84 -7.47
CA ASP A 88 -0.06 5.78 -8.59
C ASP A 88 -1.49 6.14 -9.04
N ILE A 89 -1.97 7.31 -8.59
CA ILE A 89 -3.32 7.79 -8.85
C ILE A 89 -3.38 8.41 -10.24
N ARG A 90 -4.30 7.92 -11.08
CA ARG A 90 -4.47 8.37 -12.46
C ARG A 90 -5.87 8.91 -12.73
N PRO A 91 -6.00 10.09 -13.36
CA PRO A 91 -7.31 10.66 -13.69
C PRO A 91 -7.95 10.04 -14.95
N VAL A 92 -7.19 9.24 -15.70
CA VAL A 92 -7.63 8.48 -16.88
C VAL A 92 -7.48 7.00 -16.55
N PHE A 93 -8.43 6.17 -17.01
CA PHE A 93 -8.37 4.72 -16.79
C PHE A 93 -7.05 4.16 -17.33
N PRO A 94 -6.24 3.50 -16.48
CA PRO A 94 -4.93 2.99 -16.87
C PRO A 94 -5.11 1.73 -17.72
N LYS A 95 -4.83 1.83 -19.00
CA LYS A 95 -4.84 0.72 -19.95
C LYS A 95 -3.51 -0.02 -19.90
N ASP A 96 -3.55 -1.29 -20.30
CA ASP A 96 -2.34 -2.13 -20.46
C ASP A 96 -1.57 -2.46 -19.16
N GLN A 97 -2.21 -2.33 -18.01
CA GLN A 97 -1.67 -2.78 -16.72
C GLN A 97 -2.16 -4.20 -16.39
N GLN A 98 -1.33 -5.01 -15.73
CA GLN A 98 -1.77 -6.35 -15.26
C GLN A 98 -2.82 -6.27 -14.16
N VAL A 99 -2.74 -5.21 -13.33
CA VAL A 99 -3.68 -4.96 -12.24
C VAL A 99 -4.06 -3.47 -12.19
N VAL A 100 -5.35 -3.19 -12.08
CA VAL A 100 -5.88 -1.83 -11.86
C VAL A 100 -6.72 -1.82 -10.60
N LEU A 101 -6.51 -0.83 -9.73
CA LEU A 101 -7.34 -0.60 -8.55
C LEU A 101 -8.44 0.43 -8.84
N LEU A 102 -9.68 0.07 -8.51
CA LEU A 102 -10.86 0.90 -8.65
C LEU A 102 -11.54 1.05 -7.29
N THR A 103 -11.56 2.26 -6.77
CA THR A 103 -12.24 2.62 -5.52
C THR A 103 -13.63 3.19 -5.81
N ALA A 104 -14.42 3.50 -4.79
CA ALA A 104 -15.73 4.16 -4.96
C ALA A 104 -15.66 5.43 -5.84
N GLN A 105 -14.51 6.08 -5.89
CA GLN A 105 -14.26 7.24 -6.75
C GLN A 105 -14.48 6.96 -8.24
N ALA A 106 -14.32 5.72 -8.69
CA ALA A 106 -14.53 5.34 -10.09
C ALA A 106 -16.02 5.18 -10.48
N ALA A 107 -16.94 5.13 -9.52
CA ALA A 107 -18.35 4.79 -9.74
C ALA A 107 -19.07 5.67 -10.79
N GLN A 108 -18.67 6.94 -10.90
CA GLN A 108 -19.29 7.92 -11.78
C GLN A 108 -18.67 7.96 -13.19
N ALA A 109 -17.62 7.20 -13.46
CA ALA A 109 -17.00 7.18 -14.78
C ALA A 109 -17.92 6.53 -15.84
N PRO A 110 -18.25 7.21 -16.94
CA PRO A 110 -19.24 6.71 -17.90
C PRO A 110 -18.88 5.38 -18.53
N GLU A 111 -17.60 5.21 -18.89
CA GLU A 111 -17.10 4.02 -19.58
C GLU A 111 -16.55 2.93 -18.66
N LEU A 112 -16.74 3.07 -17.34
CA LEU A 112 -16.13 2.18 -16.34
C LEU A 112 -16.34 0.71 -16.63
N MET A 113 -17.57 0.28 -16.91
CA MET A 113 -17.88 -1.13 -17.14
C MET A 113 -17.30 -1.66 -18.45
N THR A 114 -17.23 -0.80 -19.46
CA THR A 114 -16.57 -1.11 -20.74
C THR A 114 -15.07 -1.34 -20.51
N ASP A 115 -14.43 -0.48 -19.75
CA ASP A 115 -12.99 -0.57 -19.45
C ASP A 115 -12.69 -1.78 -18.56
N ILE A 116 -13.51 -2.06 -17.54
CA ILE A 116 -13.38 -3.26 -16.69
C ILE A 116 -13.47 -4.53 -17.54
N ARG A 117 -14.49 -4.64 -18.41
CA ARG A 117 -14.66 -5.83 -19.26
C ARG A 117 -13.48 -6.02 -20.22
N LYS A 118 -13.01 -4.96 -20.87
CA LYS A 118 -11.83 -5.01 -21.76
C LYS A 118 -10.59 -5.48 -21.00
N GLN A 119 -10.36 -4.95 -19.80
CA GLN A 119 -9.26 -5.34 -18.93
C GLN A 119 -9.29 -6.84 -18.63
N LEU A 120 -10.43 -7.34 -18.13
CA LEU A 120 -10.62 -8.74 -17.77
C LEU A 120 -10.57 -9.69 -18.99
N GLN A 121 -11.16 -9.29 -20.11
CA GLN A 121 -11.14 -10.07 -21.36
C GLN A 121 -9.74 -10.22 -21.95
N SER A 122 -8.87 -9.23 -21.71
CA SER A 122 -7.47 -9.28 -22.14
C SER A 122 -6.57 -10.12 -21.22
N GLY A 123 -7.13 -10.82 -20.23
CA GLY A 123 -6.36 -11.66 -19.30
C GLY A 123 -5.71 -10.88 -18.14
N ARG A 124 -6.11 -9.65 -17.95
CA ARG A 124 -5.60 -8.78 -16.89
C ARG A 124 -6.58 -8.70 -15.73
N ASP A 125 -6.10 -8.34 -14.55
CA ASP A 125 -6.90 -8.33 -13.34
C ASP A 125 -7.44 -6.93 -13.03
N VAL A 126 -8.57 -6.88 -12.34
CA VAL A 126 -9.15 -5.67 -11.76
C VAL A 126 -9.40 -5.90 -10.28
N VAL A 127 -8.93 -5.01 -9.44
CA VAL A 127 -9.24 -4.98 -8.00
C VAL A 127 -10.24 -3.86 -7.77
N ILE A 128 -11.41 -4.19 -7.26
CA ILE A 128 -12.39 -3.20 -6.80
C ILE A 128 -12.44 -3.19 -5.28
N THR A 129 -12.77 -2.04 -4.69
CA THR A 129 -13.06 -1.98 -3.25
C THR A 129 -14.51 -2.38 -2.96
N SER A 130 -14.79 -2.79 -1.71
CA SER A 130 -16.18 -2.95 -1.24
C SER A 130 -16.98 -1.65 -1.37
N GLY A 131 -16.33 -0.48 -1.29
CA GLY A 131 -16.94 0.82 -1.55
C GLY A 131 -17.46 0.95 -2.99
N LEU A 132 -16.68 0.55 -3.99
CA LEU A 132 -17.13 0.56 -5.38
C LEU A 132 -18.24 -0.48 -5.61
N LEU A 133 -18.10 -1.69 -5.07
CA LEU A 133 -19.14 -2.71 -5.16
C LEU A 133 -20.49 -2.21 -4.58
N LYS A 134 -20.44 -1.48 -3.46
CA LYS A 134 -21.63 -0.88 -2.83
C LYS A 134 -22.22 0.26 -3.67
N ALA A 135 -21.37 1.01 -4.38
CA ALA A 135 -21.82 2.15 -5.20
C ALA A 135 -22.50 1.74 -6.50
N ILE A 136 -22.12 0.61 -7.11
CA ILE A 136 -22.64 0.15 -8.42
C ILE A 136 -22.92 -1.36 -8.44
N PRO A 137 -23.71 -1.92 -7.48
CA PRO A 137 -23.86 -3.36 -7.31
C PRO A 137 -24.44 -4.06 -8.55
N GLU A 138 -25.47 -3.48 -9.18
CA GLU A 138 -26.11 -4.06 -10.35
C GLU A 138 -25.16 -4.15 -11.55
N LYS A 139 -24.31 -3.15 -11.71
CA LYS A 139 -23.31 -3.16 -12.81
C LYS A 139 -22.24 -4.22 -12.57
N ILE A 140 -21.75 -4.39 -11.34
CA ILE A 140 -20.77 -5.43 -11.01
C ILE A 140 -21.38 -6.82 -11.13
N ALA A 141 -22.67 -6.99 -10.83
CA ALA A 141 -23.38 -8.26 -10.98
C ALA A 141 -23.39 -8.79 -12.44
N GLU A 142 -23.20 -7.94 -13.45
CA GLU A 142 -23.04 -8.35 -14.85
C GLU A 142 -21.70 -9.09 -15.10
N ILE A 143 -20.74 -9.00 -14.18
CA ILE A 143 -19.43 -9.66 -14.23
C ILE A 143 -19.40 -10.83 -13.25
N ALA A 144 -19.83 -10.59 -12.01
CA ALA A 144 -19.86 -11.59 -10.94
C ALA A 144 -20.98 -11.27 -9.97
N GLU A 145 -21.73 -12.28 -9.55
CA GLU A 145 -22.84 -12.15 -8.60
C GLU A 145 -22.30 -11.90 -7.19
N LEU A 146 -21.94 -10.66 -6.92
CA LEU A 146 -21.36 -10.17 -5.67
C LEU A 146 -22.28 -9.12 -5.06
N ARG A 147 -22.33 -9.11 -3.74
CA ARG A 147 -23.16 -8.14 -3.01
C ARG A 147 -22.53 -7.74 -1.68
N CYS A 148 -22.41 -6.44 -1.41
CA CYS A 148 -22.26 -5.95 -0.05
C CYS A 148 -23.60 -6.02 0.67
N THR A 149 -23.61 -6.58 1.87
CA THR A 149 -24.80 -6.58 2.75
C THR A 149 -24.67 -5.48 3.80
N ASP A 150 -25.75 -5.26 4.55
CA ASP A 150 -25.72 -4.36 5.72
C ASP A 150 -25.15 -5.06 6.97
N LEU A 151 -24.81 -6.34 6.87
CA LEU A 151 -24.25 -7.11 7.97
C LEU A 151 -22.75 -6.82 8.13
N LYS A 152 -22.31 -6.82 9.37
CA LYS A 152 -20.92 -6.70 9.77
C LYS A 152 -20.61 -7.73 10.84
N ALA A 153 -19.37 -8.18 10.90
CA ALA A 153 -18.89 -9.02 11.98
C ALA A 153 -17.75 -8.37 12.74
N LEU A 154 -17.75 -8.57 14.03
CA LEU A 154 -16.60 -8.27 14.89
C LEU A 154 -15.68 -9.50 14.86
N VAL A 155 -14.50 -9.36 14.28
CA VAL A 155 -13.57 -10.48 14.02
C VAL A 155 -12.15 -10.11 14.36
N ASN A 156 -11.38 -11.08 14.83
CA ASN A 156 -9.92 -10.97 15.00
C ASN A 156 -9.17 -12.17 14.43
N ASP A 157 -9.87 -13.24 14.06
CA ASP A 157 -9.28 -14.46 13.49
C ASP A 157 -9.32 -14.40 11.95
N PHE A 158 -8.14 -14.45 11.32
CA PHE A 158 -7.96 -14.52 9.87
C PHE A 158 -7.53 -15.92 9.42
N GLY A 159 -7.84 -16.94 10.21
CA GLY A 159 -7.52 -18.34 9.92
C GLY A 159 -6.01 -18.56 9.75
N ARG A 160 -5.60 -19.11 8.60
CA ARG A 160 -4.18 -19.38 8.30
C ARG A 160 -3.28 -18.15 8.26
N TYR A 161 -3.87 -16.97 8.18
CA TYR A 161 -3.12 -15.70 8.14
C TYR A 161 -2.83 -15.15 9.54
N GLY A 162 -3.41 -15.72 10.59
CA GLY A 162 -3.18 -15.33 11.97
C GLY A 162 -4.31 -14.51 12.57
N GLN A 163 -4.01 -13.85 13.67
CA GLN A 163 -4.97 -13.02 14.39
C GLN A 163 -4.61 -11.54 14.26
N ALA A 164 -5.63 -10.69 14.21
CA ALA A 164 -5.49 -9.25 14.38
C ALA A 164 -5.16 -8.92 15.85
N GLY A 165 -4.50 -7.78 16.07
CA GLY A 165 -4.16 -7.33 17.42
C GLY A 165 -5.37 -6.92 18.27
N ARG A 166 -6.52 -6.71 17.64
CA ARG A 166 -7.82 -6.37 18.26
C ARG A 166 -8.98 -6.87 17.41
N ASP A 167 -10.18 -6.79 17.97
CA ASP A 167 -11.40 -7.04 17.21
C ASP A 167 -11.65 -5.94 16.16
N LEU A 168 -11.97 -6.35 14.95
CA LEU A 168 -12.19 -5.49 13.80
C LEU A 168 -13.61 -5.65 13.30
N LEU A 169 -14.26 -4.53 12.98
CA LEU A 169 -15.59 -4.54 12.38
C LEU A 169 -15.47 -4.64 10.85
N ILE A 170 -15.76 -5.82 10.32
CA ILE A 170 -15.62 -6.13 8.89
C ILE A 170 -16.99 -6.18 8.23
N PRO A 171 -17.24 -5.40 7.15
CA PRO A 171 -18.46 -5.50 6.36
C PRO A 171 -18.50 -6.83 5.60
N GLN A 172 -19.71 -7.37 5.42
CA GLN A 172 -19.90 -8.62 4.71
C GLN A 172 -20.02 -8.39 3.21
N VAL A 173 -19.23 -9.16 2.46
CA VAL A 173 -19.39 -9.35 1.00
C VAL A 173 -19.86 -10.78 0.76
N GLN A 174 -21.05 -10.94 0.20
CA GLN A 174 -21.59 -12.23 -0.25
C GLN A 174 -21.26 -12.44 -1.71
N TYR A 175 -21.06 -13.71 -2.08
CA TYR A 175 -20.82 -14.13 -3.46
C TYR A 175 -21.62 -15.39 -3.77
N TYR A 176 -22.13 -15.45 -4.99
CA TYR A 176 -23.02 -16.51 -5.47
C TYR A 176 -22.46 -17.22 -6.70
N THR A 177 -21.35 -16.69 -7.24
CA THR A 177 -20.67 -17.27 -8.40
C THR A 177 -19.90 -18.51 -8.00
N ASN A 178 -20.13 -19.66 -8.66
CA ASN A 178 -19.56 -20.95 -8.29
C ASN A 178 -18.03 -20.99 -8.29
N ASP A 179 -17.37 -20.17 -9.12
CA ASP A 179 -15.92 -20.14 -9.25
C ASP A 179 -15.26 -19.03 -8.41
N ALA A 180 -16.05 -18.28 -7.63
CA ALA A 180 -15.50 -17.29 -6.72
C ALA A 180 -14.97 -17.95 -5.44
N TRP A 181 -13.86 -17.44 -4.91
CA TRP A 181 -13.32 -17.92 -3.64
C TRP A 181 -12.62 -16.83 -2.84
N GLU A 182 -12.60 -17.06 -1.54
CA GLU A 182 -11.93 -16.19 -0.57
C GLU A 182 -10.42 -16.44 -0.62
N VAL A 183 -9.65 -15.46 -1.08
CA VAL A 183 -8.19 -15.51 -1.06
C VAL A 183 -7.69 -15.24 0.34
N VAL A 184 -8.23 -14.17 0.97
CA VAL A 184 -8.03 -13.83 2.38
C VAL A 184 -9.40 -13.68 3.02
N SER A 185 -9.61 -14.33 4.15
CA SER A 185 -10.87 -14.34 4.87
C SER A 185 -10.65 -13.99 6.34
N ALA A 186 -11.61 -13.32 6.95
CA ALA A 186 -11.65 -13.04 8.38
C ALA A 186 -12.93 -13.60 9.00
N GLY A 187 -12.79 -14.05 10.24
CA GLY A 187 -13.89 -14.63 11.00
C GLY A 187 -14.26 -16.04 10.54
N ARG A 188 -14.66 -16.86 11.51
CA ARG A 188 -15.34 -18.14 11.26
C ARG A 188 -16.79 -17.95 11.63
N PRO A 189 -17.75 -18.31 10.77
CA PRO A 189 -19.15 -18.29 11.18
C PRO A 189 -19.32 -19.18 12.41
N LEU A 190 -19.84 -18.61 13.48
CA LEU A 190 -20.12 -19.34 14.74
C LEU A 190 -21.13 -20.50 14.56
N THR A 191 -21.84 -20.52 13.46
CA THR A 191 -22.97 -21.44 13.18
C THR A 191 -22.84 -22.19 11.87
N GLY A 192 -21.67 -22.68 11.50
CA GLY A 192 -21.52 -23.59 10.34
C GLY A 192 -21.94 -23.01 8.97
N GLY A 193 -22.08 -21.71 8.86
CA GLY A 193 -22.39 -21.03 7.59
C GLY A 193 -21.24 -21.14 6.59
N VAL A 194 -21.57 -21.16 5.31
CA VAL A 194 -20.65 -21.49 4.22
C VAL A 194 -19.70 -20.33 3.85
N SER A 195 -19.97 -19.11 4.24
CA SER A 195 -19.16 -17.95 3.90
C SER A 195 -18.55 -17.30 5.12
N GLY A 196 -17.24 -17.06 5.07
CA GLY A 196 -16.54 -16.17 6.00
C GLY A 196 -16.85 -14.71 5.68
N TYR A 197 -15.98 -13.84 6.18
CA TYR A 197 -15.98 -12.43 5.83
C TYR A 197 -14.76 -12.20 4.90
N PRO A 198 -14.92 -12.29 3.57
CA PRO A 198 -13.81 -12.16 2.65
C PRO A 198 -13.18 -10.78 2.77
N ILE A 199 -11.88 -10.75 3.01
CA ILE A 199 -11.05 -9.55 2.94
C ILE A 199 -10.56 -9.32 1.52
N LEU A 200 -10.17 -10.40 0.84
CA LEU A 200 -9.85 -10.40 -0.57
C LEU A 200 -10.55 -11.58 -1.23
N LEU A 201 -11.55 -11.27 -2.02
CA LEU A 201 -12.31 -12.23 -2.82
C LEU A 201 -11.79 -12.22 -4.26
N ARG A 202 -11.77 -13.38 -4.92
CA ARG A 202 -11.47 -13.52 -6.34
C ARG A 202 -12.64 -14.12 -7.08
N ALA A 203 -13.07 -13.51 -8.18
CA ALA A 203 -14.07 -14.01 -9.11
C ALA A 203 -13.47 -14.03 -10.53
N PRO A 204 -13.27 -15.21 -11.14
CA PRO A 204 -12.81 -15.31 -12.52
C PRO A 204 -13.83 -14.72 -13.49
N TYR A 205 -13.34 -14.00 -14.50
CA TYR A 205 -14.16 -13.52 -15.62
C TYR A 205 -13.35 -13.53 -16.91
N ALA A 206 -13.84 -14.22 -17.92
CA ALA A 206 -13.12 -14.44 -19.17
C ALA A 206 -11.69 -14.98 -18.91
N ALA A 207 -10.66 -14.25 -19.34
CA ALA A 207 -9.26 -14.64 -19.14
C ALA A 207 -8.61 -13.99 -17.90
N GLY A 208 -9.27 -13.03 -17.26
CA GLY A 208 -8.78 -12.28 -16.09
C GLY A 208 -9.56 -12.58 -14.82
N ASN A 209 -9.29 -11.81 -13.76
CA ASN A 209 -9.94 -11.96 -12.49
C ASN A 209 -10.41 -10.61 -11.95
N LEU A 210 -11.65 -10.59 -11.49
CA LEU A 210 -12.16 -9.52 -10.63
C LEU A 210 -11.83 -9.87 -9.18
N TYR A 211 -11.10 -9.00 -8.51
CA TYR A 211 -10.89 -9.08 -7.06
C TYR A 211 -11.75 -8.04 -6.35
N VAL A 212 -12.25 -8.39 -5.19
CA VAL A 212 -12.88 -7.45 -4.27
C VAL A 212 -12.04 -7.36 -3.01
N LEU A 213 -11.51 -6.17 -2.74
CA LEU A 213 -10.83 -5.84 -1.50
C LEU A 213 -11.86 -5.21 -0.55
N THR A 214 -12.18 -5.91 0.53
CA THR A 214 -13.08 -5.40 1.56
C THR A 214 -12.35 -4.38 2.42
N ILE A 215 -12.87 -3.16 2.43
CA ILE A 215 -12.35 -2.06 3.24
C ILE A 215 -13.22 -1.94 4.48
N PRO A 216 -12.65 -1.98 5.69
CA PRO A 216 -13.37 -1.68 6.93
C PRO A 216 -13.94 -0.25 6.89
N ASP A 217 -15.06 0.00 7.59
CA ASP A 217 -15.65 1.34 7.66
C ASP A 217 -14.68 2.37 8.25
N ASP A 218 -13.92 1.99 9.27
CA ASP A 218 -12.74 2.72 9.71
C ASP A 218 -11.53 2.18 8.95
N MET A 219 -11.03 2.94 7.98
CA MET A 219 -9.88 2.57 7.17
C MET A 219 -8.61 2.34 8.00
N GLY A 220 -8.50 2.96 9.18
CA GLY A 220 -7.41 2.73 10.12
C GLY A 220 -7.29 1.27 10.57
N ASN A 221 -8.40 0.52 10.55
CA ASN A 221 -8.41 -0.90 10.86
C ASN A 221 -7.60 -1.77 9.87
N LEU A 222 -7.26 -1.25 8.68
CA LEU A 222 -6.32 -1.91 7.77
C LEU A 222 -4.94 -2.12 8.41
N TYR A 223 -4.56 -1.27 9.36
CA TYR A 223 -3.28 -1.38 10.06
C TYR A 223 -3.24 -2.51 11.09
N ASP A 224 -4.40 -3.01 11.49
CA ASP A 224 -4.53 -4.10 12.45
C ASP A 224 -4.64 -5.48 11.78
N PHE A 225 -4.66 -5.54 10.45
CA PHE A 225 -4.67 -6.80 9.72
C PHE A 225 -3.36 -7.57 9.97
N PRO A 226 -3.42 -8.90 10.13
CA PRO A 226 -2.22 -9.72 10.28
C PRO A 226 -1.26 -9.54 9.09
N ALA A 227 0.04 -9.47 9.36
CA ALA A 227 1.07 -9.29 8.34
C ALA A 227 0.95 -10.29 7.17
N LYS A 228 0.62 -11.56 7.45
CA LYS A 228 0.43 -12.58 6.40
C LYS A 228 -0.76 -12.26 5.48
N ALA A 229 -1.85 -11.69 6.01
CA ALA A 229 -2.98 -11.25 5.20
C ALA A 229 -2.59 -10.06 4.31
N LEU A 230 -1.89 -9.08 4.88
CA LEU A 230 -1.35 -7.94 4.13
C LEU A 230 -0.38 -8.37 3.04
N ASN A 231 0.49 -9.35 3.31
CA ASN A 231 1.46 -9.86 2.33
C ASN A 231 0.76 -10.51 1.12
N GLU A 232 -0.35 -11.21 1.34
CA GLU A 232 -1.14 -11.78 0.26
C GLU A 232 -1.81 -10.70 -0.60
N ILE A 233 -2.34 -9.65 0.03
CA ILE A 233 -2.89 -8.48 -0.66
C ILE A 233 -1.81 -7.79 -1.50
N ARG A 234 -0.64 -7.51 -0.90
CA ARG A 234 0.49 -6.89 -1.60
C ARG A 234 0.93 -7.71 -2.80
N ARG A 235 1.09 -9.02 -2.64
CA ARG A 235 1.50 -9.95 -3.70
C ARG A 235 0.55 -9.92 -4.91
N ILE A 236 -0.75 -9.81 -4.67
CA ILE A 236 -1.75 -9.77 -5.74
C ILE A 236 -1.78 -8.40 -6.41
N MET A 237 -1.76 -7.34 -5.64
CA MET A 237 -1.89 -5.98 -6.16
C MET A 237 -0.62 -5.47 -6.85
N SER A 238 0.55 -6.01 -6.50
CA SER A 238 1.85 -5.57 -7.06
C SER A 238 2.31 -6.37 -8.27
N ARG A 239 1.41 -6.98 -9.05
CA ARG A 239 1.77 -7.81 -10.20
C ARG A 239 2.42 -7.05 -11.37
N ASP A 240 2.17 -5.75 -11.47
CA ASP A 240 2.82 -4.87 -12.44
C ASP A 240 4.20 -4.40 -11.99
N MET A 241 4.58 -4.77 -10.78
CA MET A 241 5.80 -4.28 -10.15
C MET A 241 6.76 -5.44 -9.93
N ASP A 242 8.01 -5.21 -10.27
CA ASP A 242 9.08 -6.18 -10.05
C ASP A 242 9.38 -6.37 -8.55
N ILE A 243 8.69 -5.62 -7.68
CA ILE A 243 9.02 -5.53 -6.26
C ILE A 243 7.78 -5.33 -5.38
N TYR A 244 7.75 -6.02 -4.24
CA TYR A 244 6.77 -5.79 -3.17
C TYR A 244 7.37 -6.10 -1.78
N LEU A 245 6.63 -5.72 -0.73
CA LEU A 245 7.04 -5.98 0.66
C LEU A 245 6.30 -7.17 1.27
N GLU A 246 7.03 -7.92 2.09
CA GLU A 246 6.47 -8.73 3.18
C GLU A 246 6.85 -8.07 4.50
N ALA A 247 5.85 -7.49 5.17
CA ALA A 247 6.05 -6.63 6.34
C ALA A 247 4.79 -6.56 7.20
N PRO A 248 4.86 -6.11 8.45
CA PRO A 248 3.68 -5.66 9.18
C PRO A 248 3.05 -4.42 8.50
N SER A 249 1.95 -3.93 9.03
CA SER A 249 1.39 -2.63 8.64
C SER A 249 2.31 -1.47 9.04
N LYS A 250 1.98 -0.27 8.58
CA LYS A 250 2.75 0.96 8.82
C LYS A 250 4.22 0.85 8.39
N VAL A 251 4.44 0.09 7.32
CA VAL A 251 5.71 0.08 6.58
C VAL A 251 5.40 0.47 5.14
N GLY A 252 5.91 1.62 4.72
CA GLY A 252 5.73 2.16 3.37
C GLY A 252 6.79 1.62 2.42
N LEU A 253 6.38 1.44 1.15
CA LEU A 253 7.26 1.16 0.03
C LEU A 253 7.07 2.26 -1.02
N PHE A 254 8.15 2.90 -1.41
CA PHE A 254 8.19 3.88 -2.49
C PHE A 254 9.11 3.35 -3.58
N VAL A 255 8.62 3.23 -4.79
CA VAL A 255 9.36 2.68 -5.93
C VAL A 255 9.47 3.71 -7.03
N TYR A 256 10.60 3.73 -7.73
CA TYR A 256 10.91 4.72 -8.74
C TYR A 256 11.34 4.04 -10.06
N ASP A 257 11.11 4.73 -11.17
CA ASP A 257 11.34 4.24 -12.54
C ASP A 257 12.81 3.97 -12.88
N ASN A 258 13.73 4.55 -12.12
CA ASN A 258 15.18 4.35 -12.29
C ASN A 258 15.75 3.18 -11.46
N LYS A 259 14.91 2.23 -11.07
CA LYS A 259 15.28 1.08 -10.22
C LYS A 259 15.79 1.48 -8.83
N THR A 260 15.24 2.56 -8.26
CA THR A 260 15.45 2.90 -6.86
C THR A 260 14.19 2.66 -6.05
N LEU A 261 14.36 2.44 -4.75
CA LEU A 261 13.26 2.28 -3.82
C LEU A 261 13.60 2.85 -2.45
N VAL A 262 12.56 3.21 -1.70
CA VAL A 262 12.66 3.58 -0.29
C VAL A 262 11.69 2.71 0.50
N VAL A 263 12.14 2.16 1.60
CA VAL A 263 11.32 1.45 2.59
C VAL A 263 11.36 2.23 3.89
N GLU A 264 10.21 2.58 4.43
CA GLU A 264 10.08 3.41 5.63
C GLU A 264 9.23 2.73 6.69
N ASN A 265 9.72 2.72 7.93
CA ASN A 265 9.00 2.23 9.09
C ASN A 265 8.36 3.38 9.85
N PHE A 266 7.03 3.43 9.89
CA PHE A 266 6.23 4.41 10.63
C PHE A 266 5.80 3.89 12.01
N ASN A 267 6.24 2.69 12.41
CA ASN A 267 5.96 2.15 13.74
C ASN A 267 6.90 2.73 14.79
N ASP A 268 6.45 2.73 16.05
CA ASP A 268 7.24 3.10 17.22
C ASP A 268 8.26 2.02 17.62
N GLU A 269 8.20 0.85 16.99
CA GLU A 269 9.06 -0.30 17.26
C GLU A 269 9.91 -0.65 16.02
N PRO A 270 11.09 -1.28 16.21
CA PRO A 270 11.85 -1.83 15.11
C PRO A 270 11.06 -2.92 14.39
N VAL A 271 11.21 -3.01 13.07
CA VAL A 271 10.54 -4.04 12.27
C VAL A 271 11.53 -4.79 11.38
N GLU A 272 11.28 -6.09 11.23
CA GLU A 272 11.91 -6.90 10.19
C GLU A 272 10.98 -6.98 8.98
N VAL A 273 11.53 -6.71 7.80
CA VAL A 273 10.81 -6.77 6.54
C VAL A 273 11.55 -7.62 5.52
N ARG A 274 10.84 -8.14 4.54
CA ARG A 274 11.42 -8.73 3.34
C ARG A 274 11.02 -7.89 2.12
N ILE A 275 12.01 -7.50 1.35
CA ILE A 275 11.81 -6.95 0.01
C ILE A 275 11.84 -8.14 -0.94
N VAL A 276 10.73 -8.39 -1.64
CA VAL A 276 10.61 -9.49 -2.60
C VAL A 276 10.66 -8.92 -4.01
N THR A 277 11.52 -9.48 -4.86
CA THR A 277 11.76 -9.01 -6.22
C THR A 277 11.67 -10.17 -7.21
N ASP A 278 11.71 -9.86 -8.49
CA ASP A 278 11.94 -10.86 -9.51
C ASP A 278 13.36 -11.46 -9.37
N ASP A 279 13.59 -12.62 -9.93
CA ASP A 279 14.85 -13.38 -9.82
C ASP A 279 16.03 -12.71 -10.54
N GLU A 280 15.75 -11.77 -11.45
CA GLU A 280 16.77 -10.96 -12.10
C GLU A 280 17.48 -9.98 -11.16
N VAL A 281 16.82 -9.58 -10.06
CA VAL A 281 17.42 -8.68 -9.08
C VAL A 281 18.34 -9.47 -8.14
N THR A 282 19.63 -9.29 -8.31
CA THR A 282 20.66 -10.05 -7.60
C THR A 282 21.24 -9.34 -6.38
N ARG A 283 21.00 -8.04 -6.22
CA ARG A 283 21.49 -7.25 -5.09
C ARG A 283 20.71 -5.97 -4.90
N LEU A 284 20.68 -5.48 -3.65
CA LEU A 284 20.23 -4.15 -3.29
C LEU A 284 21.44 -3.36 -2.77
N GLU A 285 21.72 -2.21 -3.36
CA GLU A 285 22.80 -1.31 -2.98
C GLU A 285 22.19 -0.11 -2.23
N ASN A 286 22.59 0.06 -0.97
CA ASN A 286 22.12 1.17 -0.14
C ASN A 286 22.64 2.51 -0.70
N LEU A 287 21.73 3.45 -0.98
CA LEU A 287 22.06 4.73 -1.60
C LEU A 287 22.80 5.69 -0.65
N GLU A 288 22.75 5.46 0.65
CA GLU A 288 23.36 6.36 1.64
C GLU A 288 24.84 5.99 1.91
N ASN A 289 25.14 4.69 2.06
CA ASN A 289 26.46 4.21 2.47
C ASN A 289 27.13 3.21 1.50
N GLY A 290 26.42 2.78 0.46
CA GLY A 290 26.94 1.84 -0.53
C GLY A 290 26.94 0.36 -0.09
N ASP A 291 26.38 0.04 1.07
CA ASP A 291 26.29 -1.34 1.55
C ASP A 291 25.44 -2.19 0.59
N ILE A 292 25.87 -3.43 0.38
CA ILE A 292 25.17 -4.37 -0.51
C ILE A 292 24.43 -5.41 0.33
N LEU A 293 23.11 -5.49 0.10
CA LEU A 293 22.30 -6.60 0.56
C LEU A 293 22.29 -7.70 -0.51
N ALA A 294 22.64 -8.91 -0.11
CA ALA A 294 22.51 -10.11 -0.92
C ALA A 294 21.14 -10.76 -0.70
N PRO A 295 20.59 -11.47 -1.70
CA PRO A 295 19.35 -12.18 -1.55
C PRO A 295 19.49 -13.32 -0.53
N LEU A 296 18.39 -13.61 0.15
CA LEU A 296 18.28 -14.79 1.00
C LEU A 296 18.36 -16.05 0.13
N PRO A 297 18.87 -17.18 0.67
CA PRO A 297 18.77 -18.46 -0.01
C PRO A 297 17.32 -18.75 -0.42
N ALA A 298 17.13 -19.24 -1.65
CA ALA A 298 15.80 -19.58 -2.16
C ALA A 298 15.18 -20.67 -1.26
N GLU A 299 14.01 -20.39 -0.70
CA GLU A 299 13.25 -21.40 0.02
C GLU A 299 12.61 -22.37 -0.99
N PRO A 300 12.69 -23.69 -0.79
CA PRO A 300 12.06 -24.65 -1.67
C PRO A 300 10.53 -24.45 -1.65
N VAL A 301 9.98 -24.00 -2.76
CA VAL A 301 8.55 -23.80 -2.89
C VAL A 301 7.88 -25.15 -3.20
N GLN A 302 7.18 -25.72 -2.22
CA GLN A 302 6.30 -26.86 -2.45
C GLN A 302 5.00 -26.38 -3.12
N SER A 303 5.00 -26.25 -4.43
CA SER A 303 3.81 -25.89 -5.20
C SER A 303 3.56 -26.91 -6.31
N ARG A 304 2.27 -27.29 -6.49
CA ARG A 304 1.83 -28.10 -7.63
C ARG A 304 1.71 -27.31 -8.93
N ARG A 305 1.87 -25.99 -8.89
CA ARG A 305 1.84 -25.08 -10.04
C ARG A 305 3.21 -24.47 -10.26
N PRO A 306 3.57 -24.14 -11.52
CA PRO A 306 4.77 -23.36 -11.77
C PRO A 306 4.75 -22.06 -10.93
N VAL A 307 5.82 -21.81 -10.20
CA VAL A 307 5.99 -20.57 -9.44
C VAL A 307 7.12 -19.81 -10.12
N THR A 308 6.86 -18.56 -10.44
CA THR A 308 7.92 -17.65 -10.92
C THR A 308 8.95 -17.49 -9.80
N PRO A 309 10.23 -17.75 -10.08
CA PRO A 309 11.27 -17.53 -9.10
C PRO A 309 11.24 -16.09 -8.59
N LYS A 310 11.52 -15.91 -7.31
CA LYS A 310 11.59 -14.61 -6.67
C LYS A 310 12.80 -14.58 -5.75
N ASN A 311 13.53 -13.48 -5.77
CA ASN A 311 14.54 -13.19 -4.78
C ASN A 311 13.93 -12.40 -3.62
N SER A 312 14.48 -12.59 -2.43
CA SER A 312 14.05 -11.84 -1.26
C SER A 312 15.23 -11.34 -0.44
N PHE A 313 15.09 -10.16 0.12
CA PHE A 313 16.12 -9.47 0.88
C PHE A 313 15.57 -9.13 2.26
N ARG A 314 16.27 -9.55 3.31
CA ARG A 314 15.89 -9.20 4.68
C ARG A 314 16.44 -7.85 5.06
N LEU A 315 15.60 -7.04 5.67
CA LEU A 315 15.93 -5.70 6.11
C LEU A 315 15.37 -5.44 7.50
N SER A 316 16.20 -4.92 8.41
CA SER A 316 15.77 -4.37 9.69
C SER A 316 15.69 -2.86 9.63
N LEU A 317 14.58 -2.29 10.07
CA LEU A 317 14.33 -0.86 10.15
C LEU A 317 14.10 -0.45 11.60
N LEU A 318 14.78 0.59 12.03
CA LEU A 318 14.53 1.24 13.31
C LEU A 318 13.16 1.95 13.30
N PRO A 319 12.61 2.30 14.47
CA PRO A 319 11.42 3.14 14.54
C PRO A 319 11.61 4.44 13.76
N HIS A 320 10.54 4.88 13.06
CA HIS A 320 10.51 6.15 12.31
C HIS A 320 11.74 6.39 11.44
N SER A 321 12.20 5.31 10.77
CA SER A 321 13.37 5.38 9.92
C SER A 321 13.12 4.79 8.55
N TYR A 322 13.93 5.18 7.59
CA TYR A 322 13.89 4.64 6.23
C TYR A 322 15.26 4.09 5.80
N LYS A 323 15.24 3.29 4.75
CA LYS A 323 16.42 2.94 3.97
C LYS A 323 16.09 3.02 2.49
N ALA A 324 17.06 3.48 1.71
CA ALA A 324 16.93 3.66 0.28
C ALA A 324 17.94 2.79 -0.47
N PHE A 325 17.47 2.14 -1.53
CA PHE A 325 18.28 1.21 -2.30
C PHE A 325 18.15 1.44 -3.79
N GLN A 326 19.19 1.08 -4.51
CA GLN A 326 19.13 0.77 -5.93
C GLN A 326 19.16 -0.75 -6.10
N TYR A 327 18.24 -1.30 -6.88
CA TYR A 327 18.21 -2.73 -7.20
C TYR A 327 18.81 -3.00 -8.58
N LYS A 328 19.59 -4.07 -8.67
CA LYS A 328 20.36 -4.45 -9.88
C LYS A 328 20.26 -5.95 -10.14
#